data_37474c7c971bfee99d6f8a436cecceb6
#
_entry.id   37474c7c971bfee99d6f8a436cecceb6
#
_cell.length_a   1.000
_cell.length_b   1.000
_cell.length_c   1.000
_cell.angle_alpha   90.00
_cell.angle_beta   90.00
_cell.angle_gamma   90.00
#
_symmetry.space_group_name_H-M   'P 1'
#
loop_
_entity.id
_entity.type
_entity.pdbx_description
1 polymer ?
#
loop_
_entity_poly.entity_id
_entity_poly.type
_entity_poly.pdbx_seq_one_letter_code
_entity_poly.pdbx_strand_id
1 'polypeptide(L)'
;MKKILSIILLHLFIYADEPPFNIGESLKYTAEWNGISVGEAELFVSGLELVNGFEAYKISFTTKTVGLARRLFPVKDRIDVWIDKNEFYTHRLKKDINQATYSEKVDVLFDYNQSIAKTKNKTIDINFKARGPYSMFYFLRTFELNPDKTMAFSSYEGRGVINYNLKMTGIEKVNSALGSFSCKVIRPFKKGKELFKNKGDMRIWISETEKKLPVKIQIKIQYGSMT
;
A
#
# COMPACT_ATOMS: atom_id res chain seq x y z
N MET A 1 -30.08 -56.24 -16.86
CA MET A 1 -30.20 -55.14 -15.89
C MET A 1 -28.94 -54.28 -15.98
N LYS A 2 -28.99 -53.15 -16.71
CA LYS A 2 -27.85 -52.21 -16.82
C LYS A 2 -27.97 -51.19 -15.72
N LYS A 3 -26.98 -51.15 -14.79
CA LYS A 3 -26.87 -50.13 -13.76
C LYS A 3 -26.25 -48.88 -14.39
N ILE A 4 -27.02 -47.80 -14.45
CA ILE A 4 -26.56 -46.48 -14.86
C ILE A 4 -25.93 -45.85 -13.62
N LEU A 5 -24.59 -45.66 -13.65
CA LEU A 5 -23.85 -44.95 -12.61
C LEU A 5 -23.90 -43.45 -12.92
N SER A 6 -24.75 -42.72 -12.20
CA SER A 6 -24.87 -41.27 -12.33
C SER A 6 -23.73 -40.61 -11.61
N ILE A 7 -22.75 -40.07 -12.34
CA ILE A 7 -21.64 -39.28 -11.78
C ILE A 7 -22.17 -37.86 -11.54
N ILE A 8 -22.44 -37.53 -10.28
CA ILE A 8 -22.72 -36.16 -9.86
C ILE A 8 -21.38 -35.37 -9.85
N LEU A 9 -21.19 -34.54 -10.87
CA LEU A 9 -20.06 -33.63 -10.95
C LEU A 9 -20.32 -32.45 -9.99
N LEU A 10 -19.77 -32.55 -8.80
CA LEU A 10 -19.82 -31.47 -7.78
C LEU A 10 -18.91 -30.31 -8.24
N HIS A 11 -19.50 -29.28 -8.85
CA HIS A 11 -18.76 -28.06 -9.16
C HIS A 11 -18.50 -27.31 -7.84
N LEU A 12 -17.31 -27.47 -7.31
CA LEU A 12 -16.77 -26.60 -6.26
C LEU A 12 -16.54 -25.21 -6.88
N PHE A 13 -17.51 -24.32 -6.72
CA PHE A 13 -17.28 -22.89 -6.91
C PHE A 13 -16.35 -22.42 -5.81
N ILE A 14 -15.06 -22.28 -6.12
CA ILE A 14 -14.11 -21.55 -5.29
C ILE A 14 -14.50 -20.08 -5.47
N TYR A 15 -15.31 -19.55 -4.56
CA TYR A 15 -15.47 -18.10 -4.42
C TYR A 15 -14.13 -17.57 -3.96
N ALA A 16 -13.38 -16.94 -4.87
CA ALA A 16 -12.32 -16.04 -4.45
C ALA A 16 -12.99 -14.90 -3.67
N ASP A 17 -12.64 -14.73 -2.40
CA ASP A 17 -13.14 -13.62 -1.60
C ASP A 17 -12.88 -12.32 -2.35
N GLU A 18 -13.94 -11.56 -2.64
CA GLU A 18 -13.79 -10.25 -3.27
C GLU A 18 -12.95 -9.34 -2.36
N PRO A 19 -12.02 -8.54 -2.93
CA PRO A 19 -11.23 -7.64 -2.12
C PRO A 19 -12.15 -6.62 -1.43
N PRO A 20 -11.83 -6.17 -0.19
CA PRO A 20 -12.67 -5.25 0.57
C PRO A 20 -12.63 -3.81 0.03
N PHE A 21 -12.42 -3.65 -1.27
CA PHE A 21 -12.45 -2.39 -2.00
C PHE A 21 -12.96 -2.59 -3.43
N ASN A 22 -13.45 -1.51 -4.03
CA ASN A 22 -14.01 -1.54 -5.38
C ASN A 22 -13.28 -0.57 -6.30
N ILE A 23 -13.39 -0.79 -7.61
CA ILE A 23 -13.04 0.21 -8.62
C ILE A 23 -13.89 1.46 -8.37
N GLY A 24 -13.26 2.64 -8.40
CA GLY A 24 -13.87 3.91 -8.04
C GLY A 24 -13.78 4.28 -6.57
N GLU A 25 -13.25 3.41 -5.70
CA GLU A 25 -13.02 3.78 -4.30
C GLU A 25 -12.03 4.95 -4.21
N SER A 26 -12.42 6.00 -3.47
CA SER A 26 -11.59 7.16 -3.15
C SER A 26 -11.53 7.34 -1.64
N LEU A 27 -10.33 7.24 -1.08
CA LEU A 27 -10.05 7.48 0.33
C LEU A 27 -9.27 8.79 0.45
N LYS A 28 -9.89 9.80 1.05
CA LYS A 28 -9.32 11.16 1.21
C LYS A 28 -8.88 11.37 2.65
N TYR A 29 -7.72 11.98 2.80
CA TYR A 29 -7.06 12.23 4.09
C TYR A 29 -6.66 13.69 4.21
N THR A 30 -6.73 14.21 5.43
CA THR A 30 -6.05 15.44 5.82
C THR A 30 -4.66 15.07 6.33
N ALA A 31 -3.62 15.74 5.83
CA ALA A 31 -2.26 15.59 6.33
C ALA A 31 -1.99 16.67 7.38
N GLU A 32 -1.58 16.24 8.58
CA GLU A 32 -1.29 17.12 9.71
C GLU A 32 0.16 16.99 10.14
N TRP A 33 0.81 18.13 10.39
CA TRP A 33 2.12 18.21 11.02
C TRP A 33 1.96 18.73 12.44
N ASN A 34 2.28 17.90 13.45
CA ASN A 34 2.07 18.21 14.86
C ASN A 34 0.67 18.72 15.18
N GLY A 35 -0.37 18.16 14.54
CA GLY A 35 -1.77 18.54 14.73
C GLY A 35 -2.23 19.75 13.92
N ILE A 36 -1.38 20.35 13.09
CA ILE A 36 -1.73 21.45 12.20
C ILE A 36 -1.95 20.89 10.79
N SER A 37 -3.12 21.16 10.20
CA SER A 37 -3.42 20.75 8.82
C SER A 37 -2.48 21.47 7.84
N VAL A 38 -1.72 20.67 7.08
CA VAL A 38 -0.71 21.16 6.14
C VAL A 38 -0.95 20.65 4.72
N GLY A 39 -1.79 19.65 4.53
CA GLY A 39 -1.98 19.04 3.22
C GLY A 39 -3.17 18.11 3.13
N GLU A 40 -3.31 17.54 1.94
CA GLU A 40 -4.32 16.55 1.60
C GLU A 40 -3.63 15.37 0.89
N ALA A 41 -4.19 14.17 1.09
CA ALA A 41 -3.78 12.98 0.37
C ALA A 41 -5.02 12.21 -0.11
N GLU A 42 -4.89 11.50 -1.21
CA GLU A 42 -5.95 10.64 -1.75
C GLU A 42 -5.37 9.33 -2.26
N LEU A 43 -6.04 8.22 -1.92
CA LEU A 43 -5.88 6.92 -2.52
C LEU A 43 -7.10 6.65 -3.40
N PHE A 44 -6.89 6.39 -4.70
CA PHE A 44 -7.96 6.17 -5.66
C PHE A 44 -7.73 4.91 -6.48
N VAL A 45 -8.71 3.99 -6.48
CA VAL A 45 -8.71 2.77 -7.30
C VAL A 45 -9.32 3.10 -8.66
N SER A 46 -8.46 3.31 -9.69
CA SER A 46 -8.93 3.80 -11.00
C SER A 46 -9.59 2.72 -11.85
N GLY A 47 -9.15 1.45 -11.73
CA GLY A 47 -9.65 0.36 -12.57
C GLY A 47 -8.73 -0.85 -12.62
N LEU A 48 -9.04 -1.78 -13.52
CA LEU A 48 -8.18 -2.89 -13.89
C LEU A 48 -7.49 -2.56 -15.22
N GLU A 49 -6.17 -2.78 -15.28
CA GLU A 49 -5.35 -2.64 -16.48
C GLU A 49 -4.49 -3.90 -16.66
N LEU A 50 -4.11 -4.21 -17.88
CA LEU A 50 -3.14 -5.27 -18.18
C LEU A 50 -1.72 -4.74 -18.09
N VAL A 51 -0.86 -5.40 -17.31
CA VAL A 51 0.57 -5.13 -17.20
C VAL A 51 1.31 -6.43 -17.48
N ASN A 52 2.06 -6.49 -18.57
CA ASN A 52 2.75 -7.72 -19.04
C ASN A 52 1.83 -8.94 -19.13
N GLY A 53 0.55 -8.75 -19.52
CA GLY A 53 -0.43 -9.83 -19.62
C GLY A 53 -1.13 -10.20 -18.32
N PHE A 54 -0.81 -9.57 -17.19
CA PHE A 54 -1.46 -9.79 -15.90
C PHE A 54 -2.49 -8.70 -15.61
N GLU A 55 -3.68 -9.09 -15.12
CA GLU A 55 -4.67 -8.14 -14.61
C GLU A 55 -4.18 -7.50 -13.30
N ALA A 56 -4.18 -6.19 -13.25
CA ALA A 56 -3.73 -5.43 -12.10
C ALA A 56 -4.68 -4.26 -11.80
N TYR A 57 -5.01 -4.06 -10.52
CA TYR A 57 -5.67 -2.84 -10.07
C TYR A 57 -4.69 -1.67 -10.19
N LYS A 58 -5.10 -0.63 -10.89
CA LYS A 58 -4.37 0.63 -10.91
C LYS A 58 -4.85 1.50 -9.76
N ILE A 59 -3.94 1.87 -8.90
CA ILE A 59 -4.19 2.70 -7.73
C ILE A 59 -3.31 3.93 -7.83
N SER A 60 -3.93 5.10 -7.69
CA SER A 60 -3.25 6.39 -7.65
C SER A 60 -3.19 6.89 -6.21
N PHE A 61 -2.01 7.26 -5.75
CA PHE A 61 -1.79 7.99 -4.52
C PHE A 61 -1.33 9.41 -4.86
N THR A 62 -2.05 10.41 -4.39
CA THR A 62 -1.70 11.81 -4.60
C THR A 62 -1.57 12.52 -3.26
N THR A 63 -0.60 13.43 -3.15
CA THR A 63 -0.45 14.31 -2.00
C THR A 63 -0.17 15.73 -2.46
N LYS A 64 -0.69 16.70 -1.73
CA LYS A 64 -0.40 18.12 -1.94
C LYS A 64 -0.43 18.89 -0.62
N THR A 65 0.41 19.87 -0.47
CA THR A 65 0.30 20.87 0.61
C THR A 65 -0.77 21.90 0.28
N VAL A 66 -1.41 22.45 1.34
CA VAL A 66 -2.47 23.45 1.25
C VAL A 66 -2.15 24.69 2.07
N GLY A 67 -2.91 25.77 1.88
CA GLY A 67 -2.82 26.99 2.69
C GLY A 67 -1.41 27.59 2.73
N LEU A 68 -0.97 27.97 3.93
CA LEU A 68 0.36 28.54 4.15
C LEU A 68 1.49 27.51 3.89
N ALA A 69 1.27 26.25 4.23
CA ALA A 69 2.25 25.19 3.99
C ALA A 69 2.64 25.08 2.51
N ARG A 70 1.69 25.30 1.57
CA ARG A 70 2.00 25.30 0.13
C ARG A 70 2.97 26.41 -0.28
N ARG A 71 2.97 27.55 0.40
CA ARG A 71 3.92 28.65 0.11
C ARG A 71 5.29 28.38 0.70
N LEU A 72 5.37 27.79 1.88
CA LEU A 72 6.63 27.54 2.59
C LEU A 72 7.31 26.25 2.12
N PHE A 73 6.53 25.22 1.86
CA PHE A 73 7.02 23.91 1.45
C PHE A 73 6.05 23.27 0.45
N PRO A 74 6.08 23.68 -0.83
CA PRO A 74 5.21 23.12 -1.85
C PRO A 74 5.47 21.63 -2.05
N VAL A 75 4.40 20.82 -1.96
CA VAL A 75 4.38 19.39 -2.29
C VAL A 75 3.27 19.13 -3.28
N LYS A 76 3.55 18.39 -4.33
CA LYS A 76 2.58 17.87 -5.29
C LYS A 76 3.10 16.55 -5.84
N ASP A 77 2.83 15.46 -5.13
CA ASP A 77 3.29 14.13 -5.53
C ASP A 77 2.15 13.34 -6.17
N ARG A 78 2.50 12.50 -7.13
CA ARG A 78 1.64 11.48 -7.70
C ARG A 78 2.39 10.17 -7.81
N ILE A 79 1.80 9.12 -7.26
CA ILE A 79 2.30 7.76 -7.38
C ILE A 79 1.18 6.90 -7.96
N ASP A 80 1.43 6.24 -9.09
CA ASP A 80 0.55 5.24 -9.65
C ASP A 80 1.19 3.87 -9.46
N VAL A 81 0.45 2.92 -8.87
CA VAL A 81 0.89 1.55 -8.66
C VAL A 81 -0.12 0.58 -9.28
N TRP A 82 0.37 -0.42 -9.99
CA TRP A 82 -0.42 -1.52 -10.52
C TRP A 82 -0.15 -2.74 -9.65
N ILE A 83 -1.17 -3.20 -8.93
CA ILE A 83 -1.08 -4.34 -8.03
C ILE A 83 -1.84 -5.53 -8.61
N ASP A 84 -1.27 -6.71 -8.46
CA ASP A 84 -1.88 -7.96 -8.91
C ASP A 84 -3.30 -8.10 -8.40
N LYS A 85 -4.22 -8.56 -9.26
CA LYS A 85 -5.64 -8.69 -8.95
C LYS A 85 -5.92 -9.64 -7.78
N ASN A 86 -5.11 -10.69 -7.63
CA ASN A 86 -5.36 -11.78 -6.69
C ASN A 86 -4.43 -11.73 -5.48
N GLU A 87 -3.14 -11.47 -5.70
CA GLU A 87 -2.11 -11.55 -4.65
C GLU A 87 -1.60 -10.17 -4.20
N PHE A 88 -2.00 -9.06 -4.84
CA PHE A 88 -1.72 -7.68 -4.44
C PHE A 88 -0.23 -7.32 -4.37
N TYR A 89 0.65 -7.99 -5.12
CA TYR A 89 2.02 -7.54 -5.34
C TYR A 89 2.10 -6.57 -6.51
N THR A 90 3.20 -5.83 -6.61
CA THR A 90 3.35 -4.74 -7.57
C THR A 90 3.83 -5.25 -8.93
N HIS A 91 3.09 -4.98 -10.00
CA HIS A 91 3.51 -5.19 -11.39
C HIS A 91 4.20 -3.97 -11.97
N ARG A 92 3.79 -2.76 -11.59
CA ARG A 92 4.40 -1.50 -12.04
C ARG A 92 4.28 -0.45 -10.95
N LEU A 93 5.28 0.42 -10.86
CA LEU A 93 5.27 1.60 -10.00
C LEU A 93 5.73 2.81 -10.80
N LYS A 94 4.93 3.86 -10.85
CA LYS A 94 5.33 5.18 -11.35
C LYS A 94 5.27 6.20 -10.22
N LYS A 95 6.30 7.03 -10.12
CA LYS A 95 6.35 8.16 -9.19
C LYS A 95 6.63 9.43 -9.97
N ASP A 96 5.92 10.47 -9.64
CA ASP A 96 6.21 11.86 -10.00
C ASP A 96 6.18 12.67 -8.69
N ILE A 97 7.37 12.87 -8.13
CA ILE A 97 7.58 13.53 -6.85
C ILE A 97 8.03 14.96 -7.10
N ASN A 98 7.31 15.92 -6.53
CA ASN A 98 7.59 17.33 -6.63
C ASN A 98 7.44 17.98 -5.24
N GLN A 99 8.57 18.19 -4.55
CA GLN A 99 8.62 18.66 -3.17
C GLN A 99 9.64 19.78 -3.03
N ALA A 100 9.20 21.02 -2.89
CA ALA A 100 10.06 22.19 -2.71
C ALA A 100 11.28 22.19 -3.67
N THR A 101 12.45 21.78 -3.17
CA THR A 101 13.71 21.70 -3.92
C THR A 101 14.02 20.30 -4.45
N TYR A 102 13.16 19.31 -4.21
CA TYR A 102 13.38 17.92 -4.62
C TYR A 102 12.34 17.47 -5.65
N SER A 103 12.81 16.93 -6.76
CA SER A 103 11.95 16.25 -7.73
C SER A 103 12.54 14.91 -8.15
N GLU A 104 11.67 13.92 -8.38
CA GLU A 104 12.08 12.59 -8.83
C GLU A 104 10.99 11.98 -9.70
N LYS A 105 11.40 11.40 -10.83
CA LYS A 105 10.53 10.55 -11.66
C LYS A 105 11.08 9.14 -11.70
N VAL A 106 10.23 8.20 -11.35
CA VAL A 106 10.56 6.77 -11.33
C VAL A 106 9.50 6.01 -12.12
N ASP A 107 9.93 5.06 -12.93
CA ASP A 107 9.05 4.07 -13.57
C ASP A 107 9.75 2.72 -13.43
N VAL A 108 9.15 1.81 -12.66
CA VAL A 108 9.63 0.44 -12.43
C VAL A 108 8.61 -0.53 -12.98
N LEU A 109 9.04 -1.40 -13.88
CA LEU A 109 8.26 -2.52 -14.38
C LEU A 109 8.82 -3.83 -13.81
N PHE A 110 7.97 -4.65 -13.23
CA PHE A 110 8.31 -5.96 -12.70
C PHE A 110 7.91 -7.03 -13.71
N ASP A 111 8.86 -7.91 -14.05
CA ASP A 111 8.65 -9.07 -14.89
C ASP A 111 8.97 -10.32 -14.06
N TYR A 112 7.93 -10.93 -13.52
CA TYR A 112 8.07 -12.08 -12.64
C TYR A 112 8.36 -13.39 -13.41
N ASN A 113 8.06 -13.43 -14.72
CA ASN A 113 8.41 -14.58 -15.57
C ASN A 113 9.92 -14.63 -15.81
N GLN A 114 10.55 -13.45 -15.95
CA GLN A 114 12.00 -13.32 -16.10
C GLN A 114 12.72 -13.10 -14.77
N SER A 115 11.98 -12.96 -13.65
CA SER A 115 12.53 -12.66 -12.33
C SER A 115 13.36 -11.37 -12.29
N ILE A 116 12.90 -10.30 -12.96
CA ILE A 116 13.60 -9.02 -13.03
C ILE A 116 12.68 -7.83 -12.74
N ALA A 117 13.30 -6.73 -12.31
CA ALA A 117 12.68 -5.42 -12.26
C ALA A 117 13.48 -4.43 -13.10
N LYS A 118 12.78 -3.71 -13.98
CA LYS A 118 13.36 -2.79 -14.97
C LYS A 118 12.97 -1.34 -14.65
N THR A 119 13.95 -0.46 -14.71
CA THR A 119 13.76 1.00 -14.81
C THR A 119 14.34 1.47 -16.15
N LYS A 120 14.18 2.76 -16.48
CA LYS A 120 14.81 3.34 -17.68
C LYS A 120 16.32 3.04 -17.77
N ASN A 121 17.01 3.06 -16.63
CA ASN A 121 18.47 3.04 -16.58
C ASN A 121 19.07 1.77 -15.95
N LYS A 122 18.25 0.87 -15.41
CA LYS A 122 18.74 -0.28 -14.66
C LYS A 122 17.77 -1.46 -14.70
N THR A 123 18.32 -2.65 -14.85
CA THR A 123 17.62 -3.92 -14.59
C THR A 123 18.27 -4.59 -13.40
N ILE A 124 17.48 -5.17 -12.54
CA ILE A 124 17.94 -5.99 -11.39
C ILE A 124 17.22 -7.32 -11.37
N ASP A 125 17.89 -8.35 -10.87
CA ASP A 125 17.26 -9.61 -10.58
C ASP A 125 16.44 -9.50 -9.29
N ILE A 126 15.27 -10.14 -9.28
CA ILE A 126 14.39 -10.23 -8.13
C ILE A 126 13.96 -11.68 -7.91
N ASN A 127 14.00 -12.12 -6.66
CA ASN A 127 13.51 -13.43 -6.23
C ASN A 127 12.34 -13.32 -5.26
N PHE A 128 11.60 -12.23 -5.34
CA PHE A 128 10.48 -11.90 -4.45
C PHE A 128 9.33 -11.23 -5.20
N LYS A 129 8.12 -11.37 -4.70
CA LYS A 129 6.96 -10.57 -5.13
C LYS A 129 7.02 -9.21 -4.40
N ALA A 130 7.24 -8.14 -5.15
CA ALA A 130 7.43 -6.80 -4.59
C ALA A 130 6.13 -6.26 -3.98
N ARG A 131 6.19 -5.81 -2.72
CA ARG A 131 5.13 -5.07 -2.06
C ARG A 131 5.72 -3.82 -1.44
N GLY A 132 5.57 -2.70 -2.14
CA GLY A 132 5.98 -1.39 -1.66
C GLY A 132 4.94 -0.77 -0.71
N PRO A 133 5.22 0.43 -0.15
CA PRO A 133 4.29 1.10 0.77
C PRO A 133 2.88 1.23 0.23
N TYR A 134 2.72 1.54 -1.05
CA TYR A 134 1.42 1.82 -1.67
C TYR A 134 0.60 0.55 -1.93
N SER A 135 1.22 -0.54 -2.40
CA SER A 135 0.55 -1.84 -2.58
C SER A 135 0.25 -2.50 -1.23
N MET A 136 1.08 -2.25 -0.22
CA MET A 136 0.90 -2.78 1.13
C MET A 136 -0.42 -2.35 1.77
N PHE A 137 -0.88 -1.11 1.59
CA PHE A 137 -2.16 -0.66 2.15
C PHE A 137 -3.32 -1.51 1.67
N TYR A 138 -3.34 -1.87 0.39
CA TYR A 138 -4.40 -2.72 -0.17
C TYR A 138 -4.22 -4.18 0.21
N PHE A 139 -2.98 -4.69 0.23
CA PHE A 139 -2.70 -6.04 0.72
C PHE A 139 -3.13 -6.24 2.19
N LEU A 140 -2.87 -5.27 3.07
CA LEU A 140 -3.27 -5.34 4.48
C LEU A 140 -4.80 -5.42 4.68
N ARG A 141 -5.58 -4.93 3.73
CA ARG A 141 -7.05 -5.01 3.76
C ARG A 141 -7.59 -6.39 3.42
N THR A 142 -6.82 -7.19 2.68
CA THR A 142 -7.22 -8.55 2.27
C THR A 142 -6.74 -9.63 3.24
N PHE A 143 -5.94 -9.27 4.23
CA PHE A 143 -5.30 -10.21 5.12
C PHE A 143 -5.84 -10.13 6.57
N GLU A 144 -5.93 -11.30 7.23
CA GLU A 144 -6.20 -11.35 8.68
C GLU A 144 -4.91 -11.11 9.47
N LEU A 145 -4.88 -9.95 10.14
CA LEU A 145 -3.74 -9.56 10.97
C LEU A 145 -3.83 -10.24 12.33
N ASN A 146 -2.80 -11.00 12.66
CA ASN A 146 -2.67 -11.71 13.92
C ASN A 146 -1.51 -11.08 14.73
N PRO A 147 -1.70 -10.74 16.03
CA PRO A 147 -0.66 -10.13 16.87
C PRO A 147 0.61 -10.98 16.98
N ASP A 148 0.47 -12.30 16.94
CA ASP A 148 1.59 -13.24 17.14
C ASP A 148 2.41 -13.47 15.87
N LYS A 149 1.98 -12.92 14.72
CA LYS A 149 2.64 -13.13 13.45
C LYS A 149 3.34 -11.88 12.96
N THR A 150 4.57 -12.05 12.51
CA THR A 150 5.33 -11.06 11.78
C THR A 150 5.35 -11.44 10.31
N MET A 151 5.06 -10.49 9.42
CA MET A 151 5.10 -10.69 7.97
C MET A 151 6.31 -9.97 7.38
N ALA A 152 7.08 -10.66 6.54
CA ALA A 152 8.23 -10.09 5.84
C ALA A 152 7.84 -9.66 4.42
N PHE A 153 8.34 -8.51 3.99
CA PHE A 153 8.11 -7.94 2.68
C PHE A 153 9.38 -7.41 2.06
N SER A 154 9.41 -7.41 0.74
CA SER A 154 10.47 -6.81 -0.04
C SER A 154 9.88 -5.80 -1.03
N SER A 155 10.54 -4.68 -1.21
CA SER A 155 10.16 -3.59 -2.11
C SER A 155 11.36 -3.17 -2.94
N TYR A 156 11.10 -2.76 -4.18
CA TYR A 156 12.06 -2.07 -5.03
C TYR A 156 11.38 -0.86 -5.68
N GLU A 157 11.97 0.30 -5.49
CA GLU A 157 11.42 1.57 -5.93
C GLU A 157 12.41 2.35 -6.83
N GLY A 158 13.20 1.60 -7.61
CA GLY A 158 14.14 2.14 -8.59
C GLY A 158 15.56 2.39 -8.08
N ARG A 159 15.81 2.38 -6.77
CA ARG A 159 17.15 2.64 -6.18
C ARG A 159 17.80 1.37 -5.61
N GLY A 160 17.12 0.70 -4.71
CA GLY A 160 17.60 -0.51 -4.05
C GLY A 160 16.48 -1.34 -3.47
N VAL A 161 16.74 -2.62 -3.21
CA VAL A 161 15.79 -3.50 -2.53
C VAL A 161 15.74 -3.13 -1.06
N ILE A 162 14.53 -2.97 -0.55
CA ILE A 162 14.24 -2.68 0.86
C ILE A 162 13.45 -3.85 1.43
N ASN A 163 14.02 -4.51 2.44
CA ASN A 163 13.34 -5.55 3.20
C ASN A 163 12.82 -4.96 4.51
N TYR A 164 11.57 -5.23 4.83
CA TYR A 164 10.93 -4.80 6.06
C TYR A 164 9.93 -5.84 6.55
N ASN A 165 9.54 -5.71 7.80
CA ASN A 165 8.57 -6.57 8.46
C ASN A 165 7.40 -5.73 8.95
N LEU A 166 6.25 -6.36 9.06
CA LEU A 166 5.06 -5.79 9.68
C LEU A 166 4.65 -6.63 10.88
N LYS A 167 4.23 -5.97 11.94
CA LYS A 167 3.57 -6.62 13.09
C LYS A 167 2.35 -5.83 13.51
N MET A 168 1.34 -6.51 13.99
CA MET A 168 0.24 -5.90 14.73
C MET A 168 0.71 -5.64 16.17
N THR A 169 0.47 -4.43 16.69
CA THR A 169 0.90 -4.04 18.04
C THR A 169 -0.24 -3.87 19.04
N GLY A 170 -1.47 -3.92 18.57
CA GLY A 170 -2.66 -3.79 19.42
C GLY A 170 -3.87 -3.31 18.63
N ILE A 171 -4.93 -2.98 19.39
CA ILE A 171 -6.17 -2.39 18.88
C ILE A 171 -6.34 -1.05 19.56
N GLU A 172 -6.67 -0.02 18.78
CA GLU A 172 -6.90 1.34 19.26
C GLU A 172 -8.18 1.91 18.64
N LYS A 173 -8.89 2.74 19.40
CA LYS A 173 -10.02 3.52 18.88
C LYS A 173 -9.53 4.78 18.20
N VAL A 174 -9.96 5.01 16.96
CA VAL A 174 -9.59 6.18 16.16
C VAL A 174 -10.84 6.94 15.76
N ASN A 175 -10.86 8.25 16.02
CA ASN A 175 -11.89 9.14 15.53
C ASN A 175 -11.45 9.78 14.21
N SER A 176 -12.37 9.85 13.26
CA SER A 176 -12.18 10.50 11.95
C SER A 176 -13.45 11.27 11.56
N ALA A 177 -13.40 11.96 10.44
CA ALA A 177 -14.57 12.64 9.87
C ALA A 177 -15.71 11.66 9.50
N LEU A 178 -15.41 10.38 9.31
CA LEU A 178 -16.39 9.33 9.00
C LEU A 178 -16.95 8.64 10.26
N GLY A 179 -16.52 9.04 11.45
CA GLY A 179 -16.92 8.45 12.72
C GLY A 179 -15.76 7.81 13.50
N SER A 180 -16.11 6.97 14.47
CA SER A 180 -15.19 6.30 15.37
C SER A 180 -15.01 4.84 14.98
N PHE A 181 -13.78 4.40 14.85
CA PHE A 181 -13.41 3.04 14.40
C PHE A 181 -12.56 2.33 15.45
N SER A 182 -12.85 1.06 15.71
CA SER A 182 -11.87 0.13 16.29
C SER A 182 -10.89 -0.27 15.22
N CYS A 183 -9.59 -0.09 15.46
CA CYS A 183 -8.54 -0.28 14.45
C CYS A 183 -7.42 -1.17 14.97
N LYS A 184 -7.00 -2.14 14.16
CA LYS A 184 -5.74 -2.85 14.35
C LYS A 184 -4.58 -1.91 14.02
N VAL A 185 -3.60 -1.83 14.92
CA VAL A 185 -2.41 -0.98 14.77
C VAL A 185 -1.28 -1.81 14.19
N ILE A 186 -0.83 -1.43 13.00
CA ILE A 186 0.25 -2.10 12.27
C ILE A 186 1.49 -1.25 12.32
N ARG A 187 2.61 -1.87 12.66
CA ARG A 187 3.91 -1.20 12.72
C ARG A 187 4.89 -1.87 11.75
N PRO A 188 5.35 -1.15 10.71
CA PRO A 188 6.50 -1.57 9.91
C PRO A 188 7.79 -1.46 10.72
N PHE A 189 8.73 -2.39 10.54
CA PHE A 189 10.05 -2.33 11.17
C PHE A 189 11.10 -3.09 10.36
N LYS A 190 12.38 -2.81 10.61
CA LYS A 190 13.52 -3.59 10.13
C LYS A 190 14.21 -4.26 11.30
N LYS A 191 14.60 -5.53 11.15
CA LYS A 191 15.37 -6.22 12.19
C LYS A 191 16.74 -5.56 12.36
N GLY A 192 17.08 -5.12 13.59
CA GLY A 192 18.37 -4.54 13.93
C GLY A 192 18.69 -3.20 13.27
N LYS A 193 17.73 -2.55 12.60
CA LYS A 193 17.93 -1.26 11.93
C LYS A 193 16.67 -0.39 12.09
N GLU A 194 16.86 0.89 11.98
CA GLU A 194 15.76 1.85 11.93
C GLU A 194 15.01 1.75 10.59
N LEU A 195 13.69 1.97 10.63
CA LEU A 195 12.86 1.99 9.42
C LEU A 195 13.24 3.15 8.49
N PHE A 196 13.47 4.32 9.07
CA PHE A 196 13.87 5.55 8.39
C PHE A 196 15.24 6.04 8.88
N LYS A 197 15.97 6.78 8.05
CA LYS A 197 17.29 7.34 8.37
C LYS A 197 17.33 8.21 9.65
N ASN A 198 16.21 8.81 10.04
CA ASN A 198 16.09 9.78 11.15
C ASN A 198 15.36 9.19 12.36
N LYS A 199 15.63 7.95 12.72
CA LYS A 199 14.99 7.27 13.87
C LYS A 199 13.46 7.31 13.83
N GLY A 200 12.89 7.37 12.62
CA GLY A 200 11.44 7.49 12.42
C GLY A 200 10.71 6.19 12.73
N ASP A 201 9.52 6.33 13.29
CA ASP A 201 8.55 5.26 13.49
C ASP A 201 7.33 5.49 12.60
N MET A 202 6.70 4.41 12.14
CA MET A 202 5.48 4.46 11.36
C MET A 202 4.43 3.56 12.00
N ARG A 203 3.18 4.03 12.02
CA ARG A 203 2.02 3.26 12.43
C ARG A 203 0.89 3.45 11.43
N ILE A 204 0.16 2.39 11.20
CA ILE A 204 -1.00 2.34 10.30
C ILE A 204 -2.16 1.75 11.09
N TRP A 205 -3.30 2.42 11.09
CA TRP A 205 -4.53 1.97 11.74
C TRP A 205 -5.50 1.46 10.67
N ILE A 206 -5.78 0.16 10.69
CA ILE A 206 -6.72 -0.50 9.79
C ILE A 206 -8.00 -0.81 10.58
N SER A 207 -9.15 -0.32 10.11
CA SER A 207 -10.43 -0.57 10.78
C SER A 207 -10.78 -2.06 10.80
N GLU A 208 -11.48 -2.50 11.86
CA GLU A 208 -12.01 -3.87 11.99
C GLU A 208 -13.36 -4.05 11.24
N THR A 209 -13.78 -3.07 10.45
CA THR A 209 -14.97 -3.19 9.57
C THR A 209 -14.69 -4.13 8.40
N GLU A 210 -15.73 -4.59 7.71
CA GLU A 210 -15.59 -5.42 6.50
C GLU A 210 -14.71 -4.78 5.42
N LYS A 211 -14.78 -3.44 5.27
CA LYS A 211 -13.95 -2.69 4.31
C LYS A 211 -12.48 -2.57 4.71
N LYS A 212 -12.11 -2.88 5.97
CA LYS A 212 -10.74 -2.80 6.50
C LYS A 212 -10.03 -1.51 6.05
N LEU A 213 -10.64 -0.37 6.32
CA LEU A 213 -10.16 0.94 5.86
C LEU A 213 -8.85 1.33 6.56
N PRO A 214 -7.84 1.85 5.86
CA PRO A 214 -6.70 2.51 6.49
C PRO A 214 -7.14 3.90 7.01
N VAL A 215 -7.60 3.95 8.26
CA VAL A 215 -8.23 5.14 8.86
C VAL A 215 -7.22 6.23 9.21
N LYS A 216 -6.01 5.81 9.62
CA LYS A 216 -4.95 6.72 10.06
C LYS A 216 -3.59 6.17 9.72
N ILE A 217 -2.69 7.06 9.28
CA ILE A 217 -1.27 6.77 9.06
C ILE A 217 -0.48 7.82 9.84
N GLN A 218 0.48 7.40 10.65
CA GLN A 218 1.35 8.31 11.39
C GLN A 218 2.80 7.97 11.11
N ILE A 219 3.59 8.98 10.81
CA ILE A 219 5.05 8.91 10.68
C ILE A 219 5.65 9.86 11.69
N LYS A 220 6.34 9.33 12.69
CA LYS A 220 7.10 10.10 13.67
C LYS A 220 8.55 10.19 13.23
N ILE A 221 9.12 11.37 13.26
CA ILE A 221 10.54 11.63 13.03
C ILE A 221 11.09 12.48 14.16
N GLN A 222 12.40 12.68 14.21
CA GLN A 222 13.07 13.39 15.30
C GLN A 222 12.47 14.79 15.60
N TYR A 223 11.96 15.47 14.59
CA TYR A 223 11.49 16.87 14.69
C TYR A 223 9.97 17.02 14.65
N GLY A 224 9.21 15.94 14.68
CA GLY A 224 7.75 16.03 14.67
C GLY A 224 7.04 14.76 14.21
N SER A 225 5.73 14.89 14.05
CA SER A 225 4.86 13.82 13.59
C SER A 225 4.00 14.29 12.43
N MET A 226 4.01 13.53 11.36
CA MET A 226 3.03 13.61 10.27
C MET A 226 1.94 12.58 10.53
N THR A 227 0.71 13.02 10.51
CA THR A 227 -0.48 12.15 10.66
C THR A 227 -1.42 12.36 9.50
#